data_552cb9bcd56b19b6efe75ec249c2f92f
#
_entry.id   552cb9bcd56b19b6efe75ec249c2f92f
#
_cell.length_a   1.000
_cell.length_b   1.000
_cell.length_c   1.000
_cell.angle_alpha   90.00
_cell.angle_beta   90.00
_cell.angle_gamma   90.00
#
_symmetry.space_group_name_H-M   'P 1'
#
loop_
_entity.id
_entity.type
_entity.pdbx_description
1 polymer ?
#
loop_
_entity_poly.entity_id
_entity_poly.type
_entity_poly.pdbx_seq_one_letter_code
_entity_poly.pdbx_strand_id
1 'polypeptide(L)'
;MSLKFIPLAALLASFLPLIAIGQDRTYDLYVCAAVNRNYVIGSKITTTSGLHLRQANGQWAHVGINDPSIFAVSFDPRDHNTFYTAALNGALRTVNGGDSWRVTTSWDITEPKDVCVDPHNPDRVYLAHPGGIAVSDDRGMTWTKRERGLPDRGKYTQTIEVDRSRKGHILAGCESGIYLSQNDARSWRKTLVTEETVNDVQQSPHDPDIWAAVTQSAGAYISRNGGRSWTAFDQVPSEAALYNIAFDPTNPGRLAIGSYTYGVLASEDGGATWKPRNEGLPKPHRIWRVGVDPDSGTLLASLYQKALYESSDFGKTWKKAGLEGSAINSFVFLPNSRK
;
A
#
# COMPACT_ATOMS: atom_id res chain seq x y z
N MET A 1 -22.21 68.54 42.94
CA MET A 1 -22.65 67.22 42.43
C MET A 1 -21.63 66.83 41.35
N SER A 2 -20.64 66.00 41.70
CA SER A 2 -19.50 65.67 40.85
C SER A 2 -19.65 64.23 40.35
N LEU A 3 -19.84 64.04 39.06
CA LEU A 3 -19.85 62.73 38.41
C LEU A 3 -18.42 62.27 38.23
N LYS A 4 -18.09 61.12 38.84
CA LYS A 4 -16.84 60.41 38.58
C LYS A 4 -17.02 59.49 37.40
N PHE A 5 -16.20 59.70 36.36
CA PHE A 5 -16.03 58.78 35.26
C PHE A 5 -15.14 57.58 35.65
N ILE A 6 -15.63 56.36 35.46
CA ILE A 6 -14.84 55.12 35.59
C ILE A 6 -14.39 54.75 34.20
N PRO A 7 -13.09 54.54 33.95
CA PRO A 7 -12.63 54.04 32.62
C PRO A 7 -12.83 52.54 32.49
N LEU A 8 -13.48 52.15 31.41
CA LEU A 8 -13.65 50.76 30.98
C LEU A 8 -12.32 50.25 30.41
N ALA A 9 -11.63 49.37 31.14
CA ALA A 9 -10.45 48.69 30.63
C ALA A 9 -10.86 47.58 29.66
N ALA A 10 -10.56 47.79 28.39
CA ALA A 10 -10.73 46.74 27.39
C ALA A 10 -9.63 45.66 27.52
N LEU A 11 -10.03 44.47 27.91
CA LEU A 11 -9.17 43.27 27.86
C LEU A 11 -8.98 42.87 26.38
N LEU A 12 -7.85 43.17 25.81
CA LEU A 12 -7.37 42.58 24.56
C LEU A 12 -6.92 41.14 24.86
N ALA A 13 -7.77 40.16 24.58
CA ALA A 13 -7.36 38.76 24.52
C ALA A 13 -6.51 38.56 23.25
N SER A 14 -5.21 38.50 23.42
CA SER A 14 -4.29 38.09 22.37
C SER A 14 -4.50 36.59 22.06
N PHE A 15 -5.21 36.31 20.98
CA PHE A 15 -5.18 34.97 20.35
C PHE A 15 -3.77 34.74 19.81
N LEU A 16 -2.91 34.08 20.57
CA LEU A 16 -1.73 33.41 20.01
C LEU A 16 -2.23 32.24 19.16
N PRO A 17 -1.81 32.12 17.88
CA PRO A 17 -2.12 30.94 17.12
C PRO A 17 -1.47 29.76 17.84
N LEU A 18 -2.25 28.75 18.19
CA LEU A 18 -1.73 27.44 18.57
C LEU A 18 -0.87 26.96 17.40
N ILE A 19 0.45 27.10 17.53
CA ILE A 19 1.38 26.40 16.68
C ILE A 19 1.13 24.92 17.03
N ALA A 20 0.45 24.22 16.16
CA ALA A 20 0.38 22.77 16.21
C ALA A 20 1.84 22.28 16.12
N ILE A 21 2.40 21.90 17.27
CA ILE A 21 3.67 21.18 17.33
C ILE A 21 3.38 19.90 16.55
N GLY A 22 3.92 19.81 15.33
CA GLY A 22 3.81 18.62 14.52
C GLY A 22 4.33 17.46 15.38
N GLN A 23 3.48 16.48 15.64
CA GLN A 23 3.90 15.25 16.28
C GLN A 23 5.06 14.70 15.45
N ASP A 24 6.22 14.48 16.06
CA ASP A 24 7.38 13.88 15.37
C ASP A 24 6.94 12.52 14.82
N ARG A 25 6.76 12.45 13.50
CA ARG A 25 6.37 11.21 12.82
C ARG A 25 7.51 10.21 12.94
N THR A 26 7.17 8.96 13.24
CA THR A 26 8.12 7.85 13.27
C THR A 26 8.19 7.15 11.91
N TYR A 27 7.22 7.41 11.03
CA TYR A 27 7.15 6.88 9.67
C TYR A 27 6.98 7.98 8.63
N ASP A 28 7.70 7.87 7.53
CA ASP A 28 7.46 8.63 6.31
C ASP A 28 6.39 7.90 5.48
N LEU A 29 5.40 8.65 4.96
CA LEU A 29 4.38 8.10 4.07
C LEU A 29 4.74 8.39 2.62
N TYR A 30 5.00 7.32 1.88
CA TYR A 30 5.14 7.37 0.43
C TYR A 30 3.90 6.76 -0.25
N VAL A 31 3.57 7.27 -1.43
CA VAL A 31 2.52 6.71 -2.29
C VAL A 31 2.99 6.63 -3.74
N CYS A 32 2.65 5.53 -4.41
CA CYS A 32 2.77 5.45 -5.87
C CYS A 32 1.46 5.96 -6.49
N ALA A 33 1.48 7.12 -7.13
CA ALA A 33 0.30 7.78 -7.65
C ALA A 33 0.37 7.96 -9.17
N ALA A 34 -0.65 7.45 -9.88
CA ALA A 34 -0.88 7.74 -11.28
C ALA A 34 -1.84 8.94 -11.39
N VAL A 35 -1.32 10.11 -11.78
CA VAL A 35 -2.10 11.34 -11.93
C VAL A 35 -2.43 11.53 -13.41
N ASN A 36 -3.54 10.97 -13.85
CA ASN A 36 -3.97 10.96 -15.24
C ASN A 36 -5.17 11.88 -15.49
N ARG A 37 -4.95 13.19 -15.37
CA ARG A 37 -5.94 14.13 -15.89
C ARG A 37 -5.68 14.36 -17.39
N ASN A 38 -6.57 13.85 -18.24
CA ASN A 38 -6.57 14.13 -19.69
C ASN A 38 -5.29 13.68 -20.42
N TYR A 39 -4.70 12.57 -20.03
CA TYR A 39 -3.58 12.00 -20.79
C TYR A 39 -4.09 11.49 -22.14
N VAL A 40 -3.56 12.07 -23.21
CA VAL A 40 -3.73 11.58 -24.59
C VAL A 40 -2.38 11.05 -25.04
N ILE A 41 -2.34 9.83 -25.57
CA ILE A 41 -1.11 9.21 -26.09
C ILE A 41 -0.43 10.18 -27.07
N GLY A 42 0.86 10.44 -26.86
CA GLY A 42 1.66 11.39 -27.65
C GLY A 42 1.56 12.84 -27.21
N SER A 43 0.72 13.18 -26.22
CA SER A 43 0.69 14.52 -25.64
C SER A 43 1.78 14.72 -24.59
N LYS A 44 2.13 15.99 -24.32
CA LYS A 44 3.03 16.32 -23.19
C LYS A 44 2.37 15.97 -21.87
N ILE A 45 3.04 15.18 -21.03
CA ILE A 45 2.61 14.90 -19.67
C ILE A 45 2.75 16.17 -18.84
N THR A 46 1.65 16.71 -18.36
CA THR A 46 1.60 17.98 -17.60
C THR A 46 1.45 17.76 -16.09
N THR A 47 1.22 16.51 -15.65
CA THR A 47 1.04 16.13 -14.25
C THR A 47 2.21 15.28 -13.78
N THR A 48 2.56 15.39 -12.50
CA THR A 48 3.57 14.53 -11.90
C THR A 48 2.91 13.23 -11.42
N SER A 49 3.38 12.12 -11.96
CA SER A 49 3.01 10.77 -11.53
C SER A 49 4.23 10.03 -11.01
N GLY A 50 4.05 8.96 -10.26
CA GLY A 50 5.12 8.17 -9.69
C GLY A 50 5.12 8.21 -8.18
N LEU A 51 6.29 8.24 -7.57
CA LEU A 51 6.43 8.23 -6.12
C LEU A 51 6.24 9.64 -5.55
N HIS A 52 5.44 9.75 -4.48
CA HIS A 52 5.25 10.99 -3.74
C HIS A 52 5.46 10.76 -2.26
N LEU A 53 6.12 11.70 -1.60
CA LEU A 53 6.36 11.73 -0.16
C LEU A 53 5.43 12.76 0.49
N ARG A 54 4.74 12.38 1.56
CA ARG A 54 3.96 13.32 2.39
C ARG A 54 4.91 14.13 3.28
N GLN A 55 4.93 15.43 3.09
CA GLN A 55 5.73 16.36 3.88
C GLN A 55 5.07 16.65 5.24
N ALA A 56 5.83 17.18 6.20
CA ALA A 56 5.35 17.53 7.54
C ALA A 56 4.19 18.56 7.53
N ASN A 57 4.13 19.43 6.52
CA ASN A 57 3.03 20.39 6.31
C ASN A 57 1.79 19.77 5.65
N GLY A 58 1.78 18.44 5.40
CA GLY A 58 0.70 17.70 4.75
C GLY A 58 0.69 17.79 3.23
N GLN A 59 1.60 18.53 2.61
CA GLN A 59 1.75 18.59 1.15
C GLN A 59 2.48 17.36 0.62
N TRP A 60 2.39 17.13 -0.70
CA TRP A 60 3.02 16.02 -1.39
C TRP A 60 4.18 16.51 -2.24
N ALA A 61 5.35 15.94 -2.03
CA ALA A 61 6.53 16.16 -2.85
C ALA A 61 6.72 14.98 -3.80
N HIS A 62 6.91 15.24 -5.08
CA HIS A 62 7.25 14.20 -6.06
C HIS A 62 8.70 13.75 -5.87
N VAL A 63 8.94 12.44 -5.96
CA VAL A 63 10.26 11.81 -5.79
C VAL A 63 10.62 11.04 -7.06
N GLY A 64 11.73 11.42 -7.68
CA GLY A 64 12.31 10.71 -8.81
C GLY A 64 11.61 10.95 -10.15
N ILE A 65 11.39 9.89 -10.91
CA ILE A 65 10.87 9.98 -12.28
C ILE A 65 9.37 10.19 -12.34
N ASN A 66 8.94 10.94 -13.36
CA ASN A 66 7.51 11.13 -13.66
C ASN A 66 7.01 9.94 -14.51
N ASP A 67 6.54 8.89 -13.84
CA ASP A 67 6.04 7.67 -14.47
C ASP A 67 4.70 7.24 -13.83
N PRO A 68 3.57 7.29 -14.59
CA PRO A 68 2.27 6.88 -14.09
C PRO A 68 2.12 5.37 -13.92
N SER A 69 3.07 4.58 -14.41
CA SER A 69 3.03 3.13 -14.40
C SER A 69 3.80 2.48 -13.25
N ILE A 70 4.20 3.25 -12.24
CA ILE A 70 4.77 2.69 -11.01
C ILE A 70 3.64 2.11 -10.15
N PHE A 71 3.66 0.78 -9.95
CA PHE A 71 2.63 0.05 -9.21
C PHE A 71 2.97 -0.12 -7.74
N ALA A 72 4.25 -0.43 -7.43
CA ALA A 72 4.74 -0.65 -6.08
C ALA A 72 6.17 -0.13 -5.92
N VAL A 73 6.57 0.10 -4.67
CA VAL A 73 7.93 0.47 -4.28
C VAL A 73 8.33 -0.26 -3.00
N SER A 74 9.59 -0.69 -2.92
CA SER A 74 10.17 -1.30 -1.72
C SER A 74 11.57 -0.74 -1.47
N PHE A 75 11.82 -0.32 -0.24
CA PHE A 75 13.07 0.31 0.19
C PHE A 75 14.04 -0.71 0.79
N ASP A 76 15.33 -0.52 0.57
CA ASP A 76 16.37 -1.24 1.33
C ASP A 76 16.35 -0.72 2.78
N PRO A 77 16.08 -1.55 3.79
CA PRO A 77 15.98 -1.11 5.18
C PRO A 77 17.31 -0.60 5.76
N ARG A 78 18.43 -0.87 5.09
CA ARG A 78 19.78 -0.40 5.50
C ARG A 78 20.11 0.98 4.95
N ASP A 79 19.48 1.37 3.81
CA ASP A 79 19.75 2.63 3.10
C ASP A 79 18.51 3.06 2.32
N HIS A 80 17.76 3.99 2.85
CA HIS A 80 16.52 4.50 2.25
C HIS A 80 16.73 5.28 0.94
N ASN A 81 17.98 5.59 0.56
CA ASN A 81 18.30 6.11 -0.78
C ASN A 81 18.29 4.99 -1.84
N THR A 82 18.37 3.73 -1.41
CA THR A 82 18.27 2.56 -2.29
C THR A 82 16.86 1.99 -2.22
N PHE A 83 16.16 2.01 -3.37
CA PHE A 83 14.84 1.39 -3.46
C PHE A 83 14.53 0.91 -4.89
N TYR A 84 13.52 0.09 -4.97
CA TYR A 84 13.09 -0.61 -6.18
C TYR A 84 11.64 -0.29 -6.46
N THR A 85 11.27 -0.18 -7.73
CA THR A 85 9.88 -0.04 -8.14
C THR A 85 9.46 -1.14 -9.10
N ALA A 86 8.23 -1.59 -8.98
CA ALA A 86 7.55 -2.37 -10.01
C ALA A 86 6.88 -1.38 -10.96
N ALA A 87 7.29 -1.36 -12.23
CA ALA A 87 6.77 -0.45 -13.25
C ALA A 87 6.49 -1.18 -14.56
N LEU A 88 5.69 -0.56 -15.46
CA LEU A 88 5.29 -1.18 -16.73
C LEU A 88 6.48 -1.74 -17.54
N ASN A 89 7.60 -1.02 -17.54
CA ASN A 89 8.79 -1.37 -18.31
C ASN A 89 9.76 -2.31 -17.57
N GLY A 90 9.39 -2.82 -16.40
CA GLY A 90 10.24 -3.70 -15.60
C GLY A 90 10.52 -3.16 -14.19
N ALA A 91 11.46 -3.75 -13.48
CA ALA A 91 11.92 -3.24 -12.20
C ALA A 91 12.90 -2.08 -12.40
N LEU A 92 12.60 -0.94 -11.78
CA LEU A 92 13.53 0.18 -11.73
C LEU A 92 14.22 0.20 -10.37
N ARG A 93 15.51 0.52 -10.37
CA ARG A 93 16.32 0.68 -9.16
C ARG A 93 16.96 2.05 -9.12
N THR A 94 16.94 2.68 -7.95
CA THR A 94 17.75 3.84 -7.58
C THR A 94 18.65 3.51 -6.40
N VAL A 95 19.76 4.26 -6.25
CA VAL A 95 20.68 4.18 -5.10
C VAL A 95 21.01 5.57 -4.55
N ASN A 96 20.29 6.58 -4.99
CA ASN A 96 20.52 7.98 -4.65
C ASN A 96 19.19 8.74 -4.45
N GLY A 97 18.23 8.11 -3.81
CA GLY A 97 16.96 8.76 -3.42
C GLY A 97 16.04 9.11 -4.58
N GLY A 98 16.28 8.53 -5.77
CA GLY A 98 15.47 8.81 -6.96
C GLY A 98 16.07 9.83 -7.94
N ASP A 99 17.29 10.33 -7.70
CA ASP A 99 17.96 11.26 -8.62
C ASP A 99 18.32 10.59 -9.95
N SER A 100 18.66 9.31 -9.92
CA SER A 100 18.90 8.52 -11.12
C SER A 100 18.32 7.09 -10.99
N TRP A 101 17.98 6.50 -12.13
CA TRP A 101 17.30 5.24 -12.21
C TRP A 101 17.89 4.32 -13.27
N ARG A 102 17.80 3.03 -13.00
CA ARG A 102 18.18 1.99 -13.94
C ARG A 102 17.07 0.94 -14.01
N VAL A 103 16.63 0.57 -15.23
CA VAL A 103 15.86 -0.64 -15.46
C VAL A 103 16.79 -1.84 -15.28
N THR A 104 16.43 -2.77 -14.42
CA THR A 104 17.30 -3.89 -14.03
C THR A 104 16.82 -5.25 -14.54
N THR A 105 15.56 -5.33 -14.98
CA THR A 105 15.00 -6.53 -15.60
C THR A 105 15.28 -6.55 -17.11
N SER A 106 15.32 -7.73 -17.68
CA SER A 106 15.37 -7.96 -19.13
C SER A 106 13.96 -7.99 -19.73
N TRP A 107 13.89 -8.07 -21.05
CA TRP A 107 12.63 -8.02 -21.82
C TRP A 107 11.62 -9.12 -21.50
N ASP A 108 12.03 -10.20 -20.88
CA ASP A 108 11.19 -11.33 -20.47
C ASP A 108 10.57 -11.17 -19.07
N ILE A 109 10.88 -10.08 -18.36
CA ILE A 109 10.30 -9.66 -17.08
C ILE A 109 9.80 -8.22 -17.23
N THR A 110 8.60 -8.08 -17.77
CA THR A 110 7.93 -6.79 -17.94
C THR A 110 6.67 -6.73 -17.08
N GLU A 111 6.15 -5.53 -16.89
CA GLU A 111 4.92 -5.27 -16.15
C GLU A 111 4.88 -5.87 -14.74
N PRO A 112 5.98 -5.87 -13.95
CA PRO A 112 5.88 -6.31 -12.58
C PRO A 112 4.80 -5.52 -11.83
N LYS A 113 4.07 -6.21 -10.97
CA LYS A 113 2.92 -5.66 -10.21
C LYS A 113 3.30 -5.33 -8.80
N ASP A 114 4.28 -6.07 -8.24
CA ASP A 114 4.74 -5.85 -6.88
C ASP A 114 6.24 -6.15 -6.76
N VAL A 115 6.87 -5.53 -5.77
CA VAL A 115 8.28 -5.68 -5.44
C VAL A 115 8.47 -5.67 -3.93
N CYS A 116 9.25 -6.62 -3.41
CA CYS A 116 9.52 -6.73 -1.98
C CYS A 116 11.00 -6.98 -1.73
N VAL A 117 11.66 -6.11 -0.96
CA VAL A 117 13.00 -6.35 -0.42
C VAL A 117 12.89 -7.29 0.76
N ASP A 118 13.71 -8.34 0.81
CA ASP A 118 13.72 -9.29 1.91
C ASP A 118 14.22 -8.62 3.20
N PRO A 119 13.40 -8.49 4.25
CA PRO A 119 13.82 -7.84 5.49
C PRO A 119 14.90 -8.62 6.25
N HIS A 120 15.05 -9.91 5.98
CA HIS A 120 16.06 -10.78 6.59
C HIS A 120 17.38 -10.85 5.81
N ASN A 121 17.32 -10.51 4.53
CA ASN A 121 18.47 -10.45 3.63
C ASN A 121 18.24 -9.38 2.55
N PRO A 122 18.49 -8.09 2.84
CA PRO A 122 18.21 -7.00 1.90
C PRO A 122 19.02 -6.99 0.59
N ASP A 123 19.94 -7.94 0.39
CA ASP A 123 20.53 -8.19 -0.93
C ASP A 123 19.58 -8.95 -1.85
N ARG A 124 18.53 -9.55 -1.27
CA ARG A 124 17.49 -10.26 -2.01
C ARG A 124 16.27 -9.37 -2.23
N VAL A 125 15.78 -9.40 -3.46
CA VAL A 125 14.58 -8.69 -3.88
C VAL A 125 13.68 -9.66 -4.64
N TYR A 126 12.39 -9.66 -4.31
CA TYR A 126 11.36 -10.45 -4.96
C TYR A 126 10.52 -9.55 -5.87
N LEU A 127 10.09 -10.11 -7.00
CA LEU A 127 9.30 -9.42 -8.00
C LEU A 127 8.14 -10.30 -8.43
N ALA A 128 6.92 -9.78 -8.29
CA ALA A 128 5.70 -10.39 -8.82
C ALA A 128 5.42 -9.83 -10.21
N HIS A 129 5.23 -10.69 -11.21
CA HIS A 129 4.99 -10.25 -12.59
C HIS A 129 4.04 -11.19 -13.36
N PRO A 130 3.56 -10.81 -14.56
CA PRO A 130 2.63 -11.65 -15.33
C PRO A 130 3.14 -13.05 -15.64
N GLY A 131 4.44 -13.25 -15.75
CA GLY A 131 5.06 -14.55 -15.99
C GLY A 131 5.33 -15.37 -14.72
N GLY A 132 4.99 -14.89 -13.52
CA GLY A 132 5.23 -15.57 -12.24
C GLY A 132 6.05 -14.75 -11.26
N ILE A 133 7.13 -15.33 -10.73
CA ILE A 133 7.97 -14.72 -9.69
C ILE A 133 9.43 -14.72 -10.15
N ALA A 134 10.08 -13.57 -10.05
CA ALA A 134 11.51 -13.41 -10.23
C ALA A 134 12.19 -12.99 -8.93
N VAL A 135 13.42 -13.40 -8.74
CA VAL A 135 14.23 -13.11 -7.55
C VAL A 135 15.61 -12.61 -7.98
N SER A 136 16.05 -11.56 -7.35
CA SER A 136 17.43 -11.11 -7.38
C SER A 136 18.09 -11.47 -6.04
N ASP A 137 19.30 -11.98 -6.06
CA ASP A 137 20.14 -12.21 -4.87
C ASP A 137 21.32 -11.23 -4.78
N ASP A 138 21.34 -10.19 -5.65
CA ASP A 138 22.44 -9.24 -5.83
C ASP A 138 21.94 -7.77 -5.87
N ARG A 139 20.95 -7.45 -5.04
CA ARG A 139 20.37 -6.11 -4.93
C ARG A 139 19.76 -5.61 -6.24
N GLY A 140 19.06 -6.49 -6.96
CA GLY A 140 18.35 -6.16 -8.20
C GLY A 140 19.27 -5.95 -9.41
N MET A 141 20.50 -6.44 -9.39
CA MET A 141 21.40 -6.33 -10.55
C MET A 141 21.11 -7.40 -11.60
N THR A 142 20.79 -8.62 -11.15
CA THR A 142 20.37 -9.73 -12.01
C THR A 142 19.12 -10.40 -11.44
N TRP A 143 18.32 -11.03 -12.31
CA TRP A 143 17.06 -11.64 -11.96
C TRP A 143 16.96 -13.07 -12.45
N THR A 144 16.42 -13.95 -11.62
CA THR A 144 16.18 -15.36 -11.92
C THR A 144 14.73 -15.70 -11.65
N LYS A 145 14.03 -16.31 -12.62
CA LYS A 145 12.67 -16.81 -12.40
C LYS A 145 12.70 -18.01 -11.44
N ARG A 146 11.86 -17.97 -10.43
CA ARG A 146 11.74 -18.99 -9.39
C ARG A 146 10.30 -19.47 -9.29
N GLU A 147 9.93 -20.40 -10.19
CA GLU A 147 8.54 -20.79 -10.44
C GLU A 147 8.24 -22.26 -10.09
N ARG A 148 9.21 -23.00 -9.50
CA ARG A 148 9.01 -24.40 -9.15
C ARG A 148 7.84 -24.58 -8.18
N GLY A 149 6.77 -25.26 -8.62
CA GLY A 149 5.54 -25.47 -7.86
C GLY A 149 4.44 -24.45 -8.16
N LEU A 150 4.71 -23.41 -8.96
CA LEU A 150 3.66 -22.65 -9.62
C LEU A 150 3.12 -23.42 -10.83
N PRO A 151 1.87 -23.22 -11.24
CA PRO A 151 1.31 -23.87 -12.43
C PRO A 151 1.91 -23.26 -13.71
N ASP A 152 1.86 -23.99 -14.82
CA ASP A 152 2.28 -23.49 -16.14
C ASP A 152 1.38 -22.35 -16.64
N ARG A 153 0.10 -22.41 -16.33
CA ARG A 153 -0.90 -21.37 -16.57
C ARG A 153 -1.53 -20.97 -15.24
N GLY A 154 -1.95 -19.72 -15.12
CA GLY A 154 -2.53 -19.21 -13.86
C GLY A 154 -1.47 -18.76 -12.83
N LYS A 155 -0.26 -18.46 -13.28
CA LYS A 155 0.84 -17.95 -12.44
C LYS A 155 1.05 -16.44 -12.53
N TYR A 156 0.16 -15.71 -13.21
CA TYR A 156 0.18 -14.26 -13.14
C TYR A 156 0.13 -13.83 -11.68
N THR A 157 1.20 -13.21 -11.18
CA THR A 157 1.37 -12.86 -9.78
C THR A 157 1.13 -11.37 -9.59
N GLN A 158 0.17 -11.02 -8.71
CA GLN A 158 -0.23 -9.64 -8.42
C GLN A 158 0.50 -9.06 -7.22
N THR A 159 0.80 -9.89 -6.22
CA THR A 159 1.35 -9.44 -4.94
C THR A 159 2.33 -10.47 -4.39
N ILE A 160 3.35 -10.01 -3.68
CA ILE A 160 4.34 -10.83 -3.00
C ILE A 160 4.74 -10.19 -1.68
N GLU A 161 4.63 -10.93 -0.59
CA GLU A 161 4.93 -10.45 0.75
C GLU A 161 5.86 -11.42 1.48
N VAL A 162 6.94 -10.91 2.06
CA VAL A 162 7.89 -11.66 2.88
C VAL A 162 7.49 -11.57 4.34
N ASP A 163 7.45 -12.72 5.03
CA ASP A 163 7.18 -12.78 6.46
C ASP A 163 8.26 -12.00 7.23
N ARG A 164 7.83 -11.01 8.00
CA ARG A 164 8.74 -10.13 8.75
C ARG A 164 9.44 -10.81 9.91
N SER A 165 8.96 -11.98 10.36
CA SER A 165 9.49 -12.73 11.50
C SER A 165 10.21 -14.03 11.13
N ARG A 166 9.87 -14.61 9.95
CA ARG A 166 10.36 -15.94 9.53
C ARG A 166 11.10 -15.85 8.20
N LYS A 167 12.41 -16.02 8.26
CA LYS A 167 13.26 -16.04 7.08
C LYS A 167 12.81 -17.11 6.08
N GLY A 168 12.76 -16.73 4.80
CA GLY A 168 12.43 -17.63 3.68
C GLY A 168 10.96 -18.01 3.59
N HIS A 169 10.10 -17.46 4.46
CA HIS A 169 8.66 -17.63 4.43
C HIS A 169 8.03 -16.49 3.63
N ILE A 170 7.40 -16.81 2.50
CA ILE A 170 6.93 -15.83 1.52
C ILE A 170 5.57 -16.28 1.02
N LEU A 171 4.64 -15.34 0.90
CA LEU A 171 3.35 -15.55 0.27
C LEU A 171 3.26 -14.78 -1.03
N ALA A 172 2.68 -15.41 -2.04
CA ALA A 172 2.42 -14.81 -3.34
C ALA A 172 0.95 -15.02 -3.75
N GLY A 173 0.30 -13.93 -4.15
CA GLY A 173 -1.05 -13.94 -4.68
C GLY A 173 -1.02 -13.99 -6.20
N CYS A 174 -1.53 -15.11 -6.75
CA CYS A 174 -1.60 -15.35 -8.19
C CYS A 174 -3.06 -15.37 -8.69
N GLU A 175 -3.24 -15.40 -10.00
CA GLU A 175 -4.57 -15.55 -10.62
C GLU A 175 -5.24 -16.89 -10.33
N SER A 176 -4.53 -17.85 -9.78
CA SER A 176 -5.05 -19.18 -9.44
C SER A 176 -5.02 -19.48 -7.95
N GLY A 177 -4.76 -18.50 -7.09
CA GLY A 177 -4.75 -18.67 -5.63
C GLY A 177 -3.52 -18.14 -4.93
N ILE A 178 -3.33 -18.54 -3.67
CA ILE A 178 -2.17 -18.17 -2.86
C ILE A 178 -1.16 -19.30 -2.83
N TYR A 179 0.10 -18.94 -3.04
CA TYR A 179 1.24 -19.85 -2.97
C TYR A 179 2.17 -19.44 -1.84
N LEU A 180 2.62 -20.43 -1.08
CA LEU A 180 3.55 -20.28 0.04
C LEU A 180 4.89 -20.90 -0.35
N SER A 181 5.98 -20.15 -0.18
CA SER A 181 7.34 -20.66 -0.11
C SER A 181 7.84 -20.62 1.33
N GLN A 182 8.64 -21.61 1.72
CA GLN A 182 9.33 -21.67 3.02
C GLN A 182 10.85 -21.88 2.83
N ASN A 183 11.36 -21.57 1.64
CA ASN A 183 12.74 -21.81 1.26
C ASN A 183 13.29 -20.74 0.31
N ASP A 184 12.99 -19.48 0.59
CA ASP A 184 13.49 -18.33 -0.19
C ASP A 184 13.04 -18.38 -1.67
N ALA A 185 11.78 -18.68 -1.90
CA ALA A 185 11.15 -18.81 -3.24
C ALA A 185 11.77 -19.93 -4.12
N ARG A 186 12.55 -20.87 -3.56
CA ARG A 186 13.09 -21.99 -4.36
C ARG A 186 12.03 -22.98 -4.80
N SER A 187 10.92 -23.04 -4.07
CA SER A 187 9.72 -23.79 -4.45
C SER A 187 8.48 -23.22 -3.77
N TRP A 188 7.33 -23.47 -4.41
CA TRP A 188 6.04 -22.96 -3.99
C TRP A 188 5.03 -24.09 -3.79
N ARG A 189 4.11 -23.89 -2.86
CA ARG A 189 3.00 -24.78 -2.58
C ARG A 189 1.71 -23.97 -2.50
N LYS A 190 0.69 -24.36 -3.26
CA LYS A 190 -0.63 -23.71 -3.19
C LYS A 190 -1.26 -23.93 -1.81
N THR A 191 -1.75 -22.87 -1.19
CA THR A 191 -2.40 -22.90 0.14
C THR A 191 -3.82 -22.39 0.15
N LEU A 192 -4.19 -21.52 -0.81
CA LEU A 192 -5.57 -21.17 -1.11
C LEU A 192 -5.88 -21.55 -2.56
N VAL A 193 -6.92 -22.34 -2.75
CA VAL A 193 -7.44 -22.71 -4.07
C VAL A 193 -8.59 -21.77 -4.41
N THR A 194 -8.43 -20.98 -5.45
CA THR A 194 -9.48 -20.15 -6.04
C THR A 194 -9.21 -20.04 -7.54
N GLU A 195 -10.25 -19.91 -8.34
CA GLU A 195 -10.16 -19.64 -9.78
C GLU A 195 -10.05 -18.13 -10.06
N GLU A 196 -10.01 -17.30 -9.00
CA GLU A 196 -9.99 -15.86 -9.08
C GLU A 196 -8.65 -15.29 -8.66
N THR A 197 -8.23 -14.21 -9.31
CA THR A 197 -6.99 -13.52 -9.01
C THR A 197 -6.96 -13.03 -7.56
N VAL A 198 -5.90 -13.37 -6.84
CA VAL A 198 -5.60 -12.80 -5.52
C VAL A 198 -4.91 -11.45 -5.71
N ASN A 199 -5.62 -10.38 -5.40
CA ASN A 199 -5.17 -9.01 -5.64
C ASN A 199 -4.20 -8.47 -4.59
N ASP A 200 -4.31 -8.95 -3.34
CA ASP A 200 -3.46 -8.52 -2.25
C ASP A 200 -3.35 -9.59 -1.15
N VAL A 201 -2.17 -9.70 -0.55
CA VAL A 201 -1.88 -10.55 0.62
C VAL A 201 -1.05 -9.73 1.60
N GLN A 202 -1.52 -9.62 2.84
CA GLN A 202 -0.87 -8.81 3.87
C GLN A 202 -0.65 -9.59 5.16
N GLN A 203 0.50 -9.40 5.81
CA GLN A 203 0.79 -9.91 7.15
C GLN A 203 0.29 -8.95 8.22
N SER A 204 -0.35 -9.46 9.28
CA SER A 204 -0.68 -8.66 10.45
C SER A 204 0.58 -8.09 11.12
N PRO A 205 0.59 -6.80 11.51
CA PRO A 205 1.69 -6.23 12.29
C PRO A 205 1.73 -6.71 13.75
N HIS A 206 0.65 -7.34 14.24
CA HIS A 206 0.49 -7.74 15.64
C HIS A 206 0.81 -9.21 15.90
N ASP A 207 0.56 -10.07 14.90
CA ASP A 207 0.76 -11.52 15.00
C ASP A 207 1.26 -12.06 13.66
N PRO A 208 2.47 -12.62 13.60
CA PRO A 208 3.06 -13.11 12.34
C PRO A 208 2.34 -14.33 11.75
N ASP A 209 1.51 -15.02 12.52
CA ASP A 209 0.69 -16.13 12.03
C ASP A 209 -0.60 -15.66 11.36
N ILE A 210 -1.01 -14.41 11.59
CA ILE A 210 -2.21 -13.83 10.98
C ILE A 210 -1.85 -13.17 9.65
N TRP A 211 -2.53 -13.62 8.59
CA TRP A 211 -2.46 -13.05 7.25
C TRP A 211 -3.86 -12.85 6.70
N ALA A 212 -4.03 -11.85 5.86
CA ALA A 212 -5.29 -11.61 5.17
C ALA A 212 -5.05 -11.44 3.67
N ALA A 213 -6.04 -11.83 2.88
CA ALA A 213 -6.00 -11.75 1.43
C ALA A 213 -7.34 -11.33 0.85
N VAL A 214 -7.30 -10.65 -0.29
CA VAL A 214 -8.48 -10.26 -1.05
C VAL A 214 -8.35 -10.69 -2.51
N THR A 215 -9.49 -10.92 -3.14
CA THR A 215 -9.55 -11.46 -4.50
C THR A 215 -10.38 -10.58 -5.43
N GLN A 216 -10.27 -10.88 -6.73
CA GLN A 216 -11.02 -10.18 -7.77
C GLN A 216 -12.53 -10.40 -7.65
N SER A 217 -12.98 -11.62 -7.35
CA SER A 217 -14.40 -11.97 -7.25
C SER A 217 -14.69 -13.25 -6.47
N ALA A 218 -13.82 -13.59 -5.49
CA ALA A 218 -14.03 -14.71 -4.57
C ALA A 218 -14.00 -14.29 -3.09
N GLY A 219 -14.18 -12.97 -2.81
CA GLY A 219 -14.21 -12.45 -1.45
C GLY A 219 -12.83 -12.25 -0.83
N ALA A 220 -12.80 -12.27 0.49
CA ALA A 220 -11.60 -12.08 1.29
C ALA A 220 -11.37 -13.23 2.26
N TYR A 221 -10.12 -13.46 2.65
CA TYR A 221 -9.72 -14.62 3.42
C TYR A 221 -8.77 -14.21 4.55
N ILE A 222 -8.78 -15.01 5.62
CA ILE A 222 -7.84 -14.90 6.74
C ILE A 222 -7.13 -16.23 6.96
N SER A 223 -5.84 -16.18 7.20
CA SER A 223 -5.04 -17.28 7.75
C SER A 223 -4.65 -16.95 9.18
N ARG A 224 -4.61 -17.98 10.04
CA ARG A 224 -4.15 -17.88 11.44
C ARG A 224 -2.99 -18.85 11.72
N ASN A 225 -2.30 -19.28 10.67
CA ASN A 225 -1.22 -20.24 10.76
C ASN A 225 -0.08 -19.95 9.75
N GLY A 226 0.18 -18.66 9.48
CA GLY A 226 1.25 -18.24 8.59
C GLY A 226 0.98 -18.54 7.13
N GLY A 227 -0.26 -18.40 6.67
CA GLY A 227 -0.63 -18.62 5.27
C GLY A 227 -0.69 -20.09 4.84
N ARG A 228 -0.64 -21.05 5.79
CA ARG A 228 -0.69 -22.49 5.47
C ARG A 228 -2.09 -22.98 5.10
N SER A 229 -3.12 -22.35 5.66
CA SER A 229 -4.53 -22.55 5.30
C SER A 229 -5.33 -21.26 5.51
N TRP A 230 -6.48 -21.16 4.87
CA TRP A 230 -7.28 -19.95 4.78
C TRP A 230 -8.75 -20.23 5.06
N THR A 231 -9.41 -19.27 5.70
CA THR A 231 -10.86 -19.26 5.94
C THR A 231 -11.42 -17.97 5.36
N ALA A 232 -12.56 -18.04 4.68
CA ALA A 232 -13.21 -16.85 4.15
C ALA A 232 -13.75 -15.95 5.28
N PHE A 233 -13.81 -14.65 5.06
CA PHE A 233 -14.58 -13.73 5.87
C PHE A 233 -16.05 -13.78 5.44
N ASP A 234 -16.93 -14.36 6.24
CA ASP A 234 -18.32 -14.65 5.87
C ASP A 234 -19.14 -13.41 5.47
N GLN A 235 -18.81 -12.23 6.00
CA GLN A 235 -19.56 -10.99 5.74
C GLN A 235 -18.94 -10.09 4.66
N VAL A 236 -17.85 -10.53 4.04
CA VAL A 236 -17.25 -9.79 2.92
C VAL A 236 -17.86 -10.27 1.61
N PRO A 237 -18.42 -9.37 0.78
CA PRO A 237 -19.02 -9.77 -0.50
C PRO A 237 -18.01 -10.49 -1.40
N SER A 238 -18.46 -11.62 -2.01
CA SER A 238 -17.63 -12.43 -2.91
C SER A 238 -17.82 -12.13 -4.40
N GLU A 239 -18.73 -11.21 -4.75
CA GLU A 239 -19.10 -10.96 -6.15
C GLU A 239 -18.52 -9.66 -6.71
N ALA A 240 -17.56 -9.05 -6.00
CA ALA A 240 -16.96 -7.78 -6.42
C ALA A 240 -15.46 -7.74 -6.21
N ALA A 241 -14.81 -6.95 -7.05
CA ALA A 241 -13.39 -6.71 -6.95
C ALA A 241 -13.02 -6.05 -5.62
N LEU A 242 -12.21 -6.76 -4.84
CA LEU A 242 -11.53 -6.27 -3.66
C LEU A 242 -10.07 -6.05 -4.02
N TYR A 243 -9.59 -4.80 -3.93
CA TYR A 243 -8.28 -4.48 -4.49
C TYR A 243 -7.14 -4.58 -3.50
N ASN A 244 -7.40 -4.27 -2.22
CA ASN A 244 -6.41 -4.51 -1.17
C ASN A 244 -7.07 -4.60 0.21
N ILE A 245 -6.29 -5.10 1.16
CA ILE A 245 -6.63 -5.16 2.58
C ILE A 245 -5.50 -4.52 3.39
N ALA A 246 -5.87 -3.80 4.46
CA ALA A 246 -4.91 -3.20 5.38
C ALA A 246 -5.28 -3.56 6.82
N PHE A 247 -4.28 -3.97 7.59
CA PHE A 247 -4.37 -4.05 9.05
C PHE A 247 -4.08 -2.68 9.65
N ASP A 248 -4.68 -2.37 10.79
CA ASP A 248 -4.33 -1.20 11.59
C ASP A 248 -3.15 -1.52 12.51
N PRO A 249 -1.97 -0.90 12.31
CA PRO A 249 -0.81 -1.16 13.18
C PRO A 249 -0.99 -0.69 14.62
N THR A 250 -1.98 0.18 14.89
CA THR A 250 -2.24 0.71 16.23
C THR A 250 -3.33 -0.07 16.98
N ASN A 251 -4.12 -0.90 16.25
CA ASN A 251 -5.25 -1.63 16.84
C ASN A 251 -5.44 -3.01 16.17
N PRO A 252 -5.17 -4.12 16.88
CA PRO A 252 -5.22 -5.47 16.31
C PRO A 252 -6.61 -5.92 15.86
N GLY A 253 -7.69 -5.27 16.35
CA GLY A 253 -9.05 -5.56 15.92
C GLY A 253 -9.46 -4.91 14.60
N ARG A 254 -8.67 -3.97 14.09
CA ARG A 254 -9.06 -3.16 12.93
C ARG A 254 -8.43 -3.63 11.63
N LEU A 255 -9.30 -3.81 10.64
CA LEU A 255 -8.96 -4.10 9.25
C LEU A 255 -9.81 -3.26 8.31
N ALA A 256 -9.27 -2.89 7.15
CA ALA A 256 -10.01 -2.19 6.11
C ALA A 256 -9.76 -2.84 4.74
N ILE A 257 -10.79 -2.89 3.89
CA ILE A 257 -10.72 -3.38 2.51
C ILE A 257 -11.15 -2.27 1.56
N GLY A 258 -10.39 -2.10 0.49
CA GLY A 258 -10.74 -1.24 -0.64
C GLY A 258 -11.46 -2.03 -1.73
N SER A 259 -12.67 -1.58 -2.12
CA SER A 259 -13.47 -2.19 -3.19
C SER A 259 -13.94 -1.14 -4.20
N TYR A 260 -13.92 -1.53 -5.47
CA TYR A 260 -14.41 -0.68 -6.55
C TYR A 260 -15.94 -0.55 -6.54
N THR A 261 -16.64 -1.55 -6.02
CA THR A 261 -18.10 -1.60 -5.98
C THR A 261 -18.66 -1.15 -4.64
N TYR A 262 -18.06 -1.62 -3.53
CA TYR A 262 -18.59 -1.40 -2.18
C TYR A 262 -17.93 -0.24 -1.44
N GLY A 263 -16.86 0.35 -2.01
CA GLY A 263 -16.12 1.42 -1.36
C GLY A 263 -15.19 0.87 -0.29
N VAL A 264 -15.14 1.52 0.88
CA VAL A 264 -14.40 1.05 2.05
C VAL A 264 -15.28 0.13 2.87
N LEU A 265 -14.80 -1.09 3.11
CA LEU A 265 -15.34 -2.00 4.12
C LEU A 265 -14.38 -2.03 5.31
N ALA A 266 -14.86 -1.90 6.52
CA ALA A 266 -14.03 -1.92 7.72
C ALA A 266 -14.58 -2.87 8.78
N SER A 267 -13.66 -3.53 9.47
CA SER A 267 -13.90 -4.33 10.67
C SER A 267 -13.19 -3.68 11.86
N GLU A 268 -13.80 -3.76 13.05
CA GLU A 268 -13.20 -3.33 14.32
C GLU A 268 -13.11 -4.50 15.33
N ASP A 269 -13.35 -5.74 14.89
CA ASP A 269 -13.41 -6.96 15.71
C ASP A 269 -12.61 -8.14 15.10
N GLY A 270 -11.52 -7.84 14.41
CA GLY A 270 -10.62 -8.85 13.83
C GLY A 270 -11.19 -9.58 12.62
N GLY A 271 -12.14 -8.95 11.92
CA GLY A 271 -12.78 -9.50 10.71
C GLY A 271 -14.05 -10.31 11.00
N ALA A 272 -14.54 -10.34 12.24
CA ALA A 272 -15.78 -11.05 12.57
C ALA A 272 -17.02 -10.34 11.97
N THR A 273 -17.02 -9.01 11.97
CA THR A 273 -18.06 -8.22 11.30
C THR A 273 -17.46 -7.14 10.41
N TRP A 274 -18.15 -6.85 9.30
CA TRP A 274 -17.72 -5.84 8.34
C TRP A 274 -18.83 -4.83 8.06
N LYS A 275 -18.44 -3.54 7.98
CA LYS A 275 -19.38 -2.44 7.74
C LYS A 275 -18.86 -1.52 6.63
N PRO A 276 -19.74 -1.03 5.73
CA PRO A 276 -19.40 0.03 4.79
C PRO A 276 -19.04 1.32 5.57
N ARG A 277 -17.98 1.99 5.14
CA ARG A 277 -17.48 3.24 5.74
C ARG A 277 -17.29 4.30 4.65
N ASN A 278 -18.41 4.70 4.02
CA ASN A 278 -18.38 5.56 2.82
C ASN A 278 -19.00 6.95 3.03
N GLU A 279 -19.48 7.26 4.25
CA GLU A 279 -20.12 8.55 4.54
C GLU A 279 -19.12 9.70 4.38
N GLY A 280 -19.47 10.70 3.54
CA GLY A 280 -18.58 11.83 3.21
C GLY A 280 -17.65 11.57 2.03
N LEU A 281 -17.54 10.36 1.50
CA LEU A 281 -16.81 10.11 0.26
C LEU A 281 -17.65 10.45 -0.98
N PRO A 282 -17.05 11.03 -2.04
CA PRO A 282 -17.75 11.29 -3.30
C PRO A 282 -18.22 10.01 -3.98
N LYS A 283 -19.44 10.00 -4.49
CA LYS A 283 -19.97 8.90 -5.31
C LYS A 283 -19.46 8.98 -6.76
N PRO A 284 -19.29 7.84 -7.46
CA PRO A 284 -19.32 6.47 -6.94
C PRO A 284 -18.08 6.18 -6.06
N HIS A 285 -18.25 5.36 -5.02
CA HIS A 285 -17.20 5.04 -4.05
C HIS A 285 -16.20 4.01 -4.61
N ARG A 286 -15.50 4.35 -5.67
CA ARG A 286 -14.54 3.46 -6.34
C ARG A 286 -13.21 3.51 -5.60
N ILE A 287 -13.07 2.69 -4.56
CA ILE A 287 -11.83 2.63 -3.78
C ILE A 287 -10.84 1.71 -4.47
N TRP A 288 -9.65 2.27 -4.75
CA TRP A 288 -8.55 1.57 -5.39
C TRP A 288 -7.58 0.98 -4.38
N ARG A 289 -7.26 1.74 -3.33
CA ARG A 289 -6.38 1.30 -2.23
C ARG A 289 -6.83 1.92 -0.91
N VAL A 290 -6.62 1.17 0.16
CA VAL A 290 -6.69 1.65 1.54
C VAL A 290 -5.35 1.43 2.24
N GLY A 291 -5.04 2.24 3.24
CA GLY A 291 -3.86 2.10 4.09
C GLY A 291 -4.14 2.66 5.48
N VAL A 292 -3.39 2.24 6.48
CA VAL A 292 -3.53 2.77 7.84
C VAL A 292 -2.18 3.31 8.31
N ASP A 293 -2.16 4.57 8.68
CA ASP A 293 -0.97 5.27 9.17
C ASP A 293 -0.53 4.69 10.54
N PRO A 294 0.69 4.15 10.65
CA PRO A 294 1.15 3.49 11.86
C PRO A 294 1.41 4.43 13.04
N ASP A 295 1.58 5.74 12.79
CA ASP A 295 1.75 6.72 13.89
C ASP A 295 0.42 7.12 14.52
N SER A 296 -0.66 7.16 13.73
CA SER A 296 -1.92 7.78 14.16
C SER A 296 -3.15 6.87 14.07
N GLY A 297 -3.06 5.71 13.42
CA GLY A 297 -4.22 4.88 13.09
C GLY A 297 -5.17 5.54 12.07
N THR A 298 -4.74 6.61 11.40
CA THR A 298 -5.52 7.28 10.35
C THR A 298 -5.72 6.35 9.17
N LEU A 299 -6.97 6.08 8.84
CA LEU A 299 -7.33 5.31 7.65
C LEU A 299 -7.26 6.19 6.41
N LEU A 300 -6.54 5.73 5.40
CA LEU A 300 -6.37 6.37 4.10
C LEU A 300 -7.20 5.62 3.05
N ALA A 301 -7.83 6.34 2.13
CA ALA A 301 -8.57 5.76 1.02
C ALA A 301 -8.29 6.52 -0.29
N SER A 302 -7.80 5.80 -1.29
CA SER A 302 -7.64 6.33 -2.64
C SER A 302 -8.92 6.10 -3.44
N LEU A 303 -9.62 7.17 -3.81
CA LEU A 303 -10.72 7.10 -4.75
C LEU A 303 -10.16 7.20 -6.16
N TYR A 304 -10.45 6.20 -6.98
CA TYR A 304 -9.95 6.09 -8.35
C TYR A 304 -10.22 7.35 -9.17
N GLN A 305 -9.14 7.98 -9.67
CA GLN A 305 -9.14 9.21 -10.45
C GLN A 305 -9.85 10.42 -9.78
N LYS A 306 -9.96 10.41 -8.45
CA LYS A 306 -10.54 11.52 -7.69
C LYS A 306 -9.50 12.21 -6.80
N ALA A 307 -9.15 11.59 -5.68
CA ALA A 307 -8.17 12.10 -4.73
C ALA A 307 -7.86 11.06 -3.65
N LEU A 308 -6.88 11.35 -2.80
CA LEU A 308 -6.68 10.71 -1.52
C LEU A 308 -7.62 11.32 -0.48
N TYR A 309 -8.20 10.48 0.36
CA TYR A 309 -9.00 10.83 1.53
C TYR A 309 -8.41 10.20 2.78
N GLU A 310 -8.59 10.86 3.92
CA GLU A 310 -8.14 10.38 5.23
C GLU A 310 -9.26 10.47 6.28
N SER A 311 -9.26 9.53 7.23
CA SER A 311 -10.20 9.43 8.31
C SER A 311 -9.49 9.15 9.63
N SER A 312 -9.68 10.00 10.64
CA SER A 312 -9.13 9.80 11.98
C SER A 312 -10.04 8.97 12.90
N ASP A 313 -11.23 8.61 12.44
CA ASP A 313 -12.24 7.84 13.18
C ASP A 313 -12.56 6.48 12.52
N PHE A 314 -11.56 5.94 11.81
CA PHE A 314 -11.60 4.67 11.13
C PHE A 314 -12.76 4.55 10.12
N GLY A 315 -12.89 5.56 9.26
CA GLY A 315 -13.80 5.58 8.12
C GLY A 315 -15.21 6.08 8.44
N LYS A 316 -15.49 6.56 9.65
CA LYS A 316 -16.83 7.12 9.99
C LYS A 316 -17.04 8.47 9.35
N THR A 317 -15.96 9.28 9.26
CA THR A 317 -15.94 10.56 8.53
C THR A 317 -14.65 10.68 7.70
N TRP A 318 -14.73 11.41 6.59
CA TRP A 318 -13.62 11.55 5.66
C TRP A 318 -13.34 13.01 5.31
N LYS A 319 -12.07 13.34 5.17
CA LYS A 319 -11.61 14.61 4.59
C LYS A 319 -10.62 14.36 3.45
N LYS A 320 -10.57 15.27 2.48
CA LYS A 320 -9.64 15.19 1.37
C LYS A 320 -8.21 15.43 1.85
N ALA A 321 -7.26 14.62 1.40
CA ALA A 321 -5.84 14.64 1.77
C ALA A 321 -4.90 14.94 0.59
N GLY A 322 -5.42 15.44 -0.54
CA GLY A 322 -4.66 15.86 -1.71
C GLY A 322 -4.60 14.84 -2.84
N LEU A 323 -3.62 14.99 -3.75
CA LEU A 323 -3.41 14.15 -4.92
C LEU A 323 -4.64 14.06 -5.82
N GLU A 324 -5.24 15.21 -6.16
CA GLU A 324 -6.43 15.31 -6.99
C GLU A 324 -6.20 14.74 -8.39
N GLY A 325 -7.15 13.94 -8.85
CA GLY A 325 -7.14 13.28 -10.16
C GLY A 325 -6.26 12.04 -10.20
N SER A 326 -5.73 11.58 -9.04
CA SER A 326 -4.88 10.40 -8.97
C SER A 326 -5.65 9.10 -8.77
N ALA A 327 -4.96 8.00 -9.15
CA ALA A 327 -5.18 6.65 -8.63
C ALA A 327 -3.91 6.25 -7.87
N ILE A 328 -4.03 5.93 -6.60
CA ILE A 328 -2.88 5.49 -5.79
C ILE A 328 -2.77 3.97 -5.89
N ASN A 329 -1.63 3.50 -6.36
CA ASN A 329 -1.38 2.08 -6.56
C ASN A 329 -0.86 1.38 -5.29
N SER A 330 -0.11 2.11 -4.44
CA SER A 330 0.39 1.56 -3.18
C SER A 330 0.64 2.66 -2.14
N PHE A 331 0.55 2.26 -0.87
CA PHE A 331 1.00 3.03 0.30
C PHE A 331 2.24 2.36 0.89
N VAL A 332 3.26 3.14 1.24
CA VAL A 332 4.44 2.66 1.94
C VAL A 332 4.70 3.54 3.15
N PHE A 333 4.70 2.92 4.33
CA PHE A 333 5.05 3.55 5.60
C PHE A 333 6.48 3.15 5.94
N LEU A 334 7.43 4.03 5.69
CA LEU A 334 8.85 3.79 5.87
C LEU A 334 9.28 4.32 7.25
N PRO A 335 9.86 3.48 8.14
CA PRO A 335 10.37 3.97 9.41
C PRO A 335 11.41 5.07 9.21
N ASN A 336 11.29 6.19 9.93
CA ASN A 336 12.25 7.28 9.85
C ASN A 336 13.63 6.85 10.33
N SER A 337 14.65 7.07 9.51
CA SER A 337 16.06 6.84 9.89
C SER A 337 16.62 7.90 10.85
N ARG A 338 15.78 8.82 11.34
CA ARG A 338 16.15 9.90 12.28
C ARG A 338 16.08 9.41 13.73
N LYS A 339 16.89 8.43 14.08
CA LYS A 339 17.20 8.17 15.49
C LYS A 339 18.70 8.07 15.67
#